data_a698047ea3103f2516012f7a751e8d00
#
_entry.id   a698047ea3103f2516012f7a751e8d00
#
_cell.length_a   1.000
_cell.length_b   1.000
_cell.length_c   1.000
_cell.angle_alpha   90.00
_cell.angle_beta   90.00
_cell.angle_gamma   90.00
#
_symmetry.space_group_name_H-M   'P 1'
#
loop_
_entity.id
_entity.type
_entity.pdbx_description
1 polymer ?
#
loop_
_entity_poly.entity_id
_entity_poly.type
_entity_poly.pdbx_seq_one_letter_code
_entity_poly.pdbx_strand_id
1 'polypeptide(L)'
;PKYSDAENAITSNSNFFVPQGESFTVEPVSFLISNEGVLVSMRQAEFRTFREAEKRLQMNYRSYSTGYHILISLLEVRIDYDADLVEMVGKQVAAVSKEISSGSKIDKEVLYKINALQENTMLLRENIFDRQRVLSSILRSERFPNDIYPRLQLMLKDVNSLISHADFSFQRLDYIQDAALGLINIEQNEIV
;
A
#
# COMPACT_ATOMS: atom_id res chain seq x y z
N PRO A 1 7.75 15.35 -9.39
CA PRO A 1 6.37 15.32 -8.90
C PRO A 1 5.77 13.93 -9.05
N LYS A 2 4.87 13.54 -8.14
CA LYS A 2 4.18 12.23 -8.17
C LYS A 2 3.17 12.15 -9.32
N TYR A 3 2.63 13.28 -9.72
CA TYR A 3 1.69 13.42 -10.81
C TYR A 3 1.93 14.77 -11.52
N SER A 4 1.92 14.74 -12.84
CA SER A 4 2.02 15.95 -13.65
C SER A 4 1.09 15.85 -14.86
N ASP A 5 0.29 16.88 -15.06
CA ASP A 5 -0.62 17.04 -16.18
C ASP A 5 -0.06 18.14 -17.08
N ALA A 6 0.70 17.76 -18.09
CA ALA A 6 1.31 18.66 -19.06
C ALA A 6 0.51 18.68 -20.38
N GLU A 7 0.77 19.66 -21.22
CA GLU A 7 0.05 19.87 -22.49
C GLU A 7 0.02 18.62 -23.38
N ASN A 8 1.12 17.87 -23.44
CA ASN A 8 1.27 16.75 -24.38
C ASN A 8 1.11 15.35 -23.73
N ALA A 9 1.18 15.26 -22.41
CA ALA A 9 1.10 13.99 -21.72
C ALA A 9 0.81 14.17 -20.23
N ILE A 10 0.22 13.14 -19.64
CA ILE A 10 0.13 12.97 -18.20
C ILE A 10 1.23 12.02 -17.75
N THR A 11 1.95 12.36 -16.70
CA THR A 11 2.93 11.47 -16.07
C THR A 11 2.57 11.21 -14.62
N SER A 12 2.76 9.97 -14.17
CA SER A 12 2.56 9.58 -12.79
C SER A 12 3.70 8.68 -12.34
N ASN A 13 4.32 9.01 -11.22
CA ASN A 13 5.35 8.22 -10.58
C ASN A 13 4.79 7.64 -9.29
N SER A 14 4.80 6.33 -9.19
CA SER A 14 4.30 5.59 -8.04
C SER A 14 5.38 4.67 -7.51
N ASN A 15 5.30 4.37 -6.22
CA ASN A 15 6.10 3.33 -5.60
C ASN A 15 5.20 2.16 -5.24
N PHE A 16 5.65 0.95 -5.56
CA PHE A 16 4.95 -0.27 -5.20
C PHE A 16 5.70 -0.98 -4.08
N PHE A 17 5.01 -1.18 -3.00
CA PHE A 17 5.50 -1.90 -1.83
C PHE A 17 5.41 -3.41 -2.10
N VAL A 18 6.53 -4.13 -2.01
CA VAL A 18 6.65 -5.53 -2.38
C VAL A 18 7.27 -6.33 -1.24
N PRO A 19 6.63 -7.41 -0.76
CA PRO A 19 7.24 -8.31 0.21
C PRO A 19 8.49 -8.97 -0.37
N GLN A 20 9.56 -9.01 0.41
CA GLN A 20 10.81 -9.70 0.09
C GLN A 20 11.31 -10.46 1.32
N GLY A 21 10.91 -11.73 1.45
CA GLY A 21 11.14 -12.50 2.67
C GLY A 21 10.39 -11.90 3.86
N GLU A 22 11.09 -11.62 4.95
CA GLU A 22 10.54 -10.97 6.15
C GLU A 22 10.55 -9.44 6.06
N SER A 23 11.17 -8.87 5.04
CA SER A 23 11.25 -7.44 4.81
C SER A 23 10.41 -7.03 3.59
N PHE A 24 10.35 -5.72 3.36
CA PHE A 24 9.68 -5.13 2.21
C PHE A 24 10.65 -4.25 1.44
N THR A 25 10.49 -4.23 0.13
CA THR A 25 11.14 -3.27 -0.75
C THR A 25 10.11 -2.34 -1.37
N VAL A 26 10.56 -1.16 -1.73
CA VAL A 26 9.75 -0.16 -2.44
C VAL A 26 10.35 0.02 -3.82
N GLU A 27 9.58 -0.33 -4.85
CA GLU A 27 10.03 -0.32 -6.24
C GLU A 27 9.30 0.78 -7.03
N PRO A 28 10.03 1.63 -7.76
CA PRO A 28 9.42 2.69 -8.54
C PRO A 28 8.77 2.17 -9.82
N VAL A 29 7.62 2.76 -10.15
CA VAL A 29 6.90 2.56 -11.40
C VAL A 29 6.49 3.90 -11.95
N SER A 30 6.82 4.17 -13.20
CA SER A 30 6.42 5.39 -13.90
C SER A 30 5.42 5.08 -14.99
N PHE A 31 4.41 5.93 -15.12
CA PHE A 31 3.41 5.87 -16.16
C PHE A 31 3.39 7.18 -16.95
N LEU A 32 3.20 7.05 -18.25
CA LEU A 32 2.98 8.17 -19.15
C LEU A 32 1.77 7.85 -20.02
N ILE A 33 0.84 8.79 -20.12
CA ILE A 33 -0.29 8.72 -21.06
C ILE A 33 -0.20 9.90 -22.00
N SER A 34 -0.11 9.61 -23.32
CA SER A 34 -0.16 10.63 -24.36
C SER A 34 -1.57 11.20 -24.54
N ASN A 35 -1.67 12.34 -25.24
CA ASN A 35 -2.97 12.93 -25.61
C ASN A 35 -3.82 11.99 -26.48
N GLU A 36 -3.19 11.07 -27.18
CA GLU A 36 -3.85 10.05 -28.02
C GLU A 36 -4.35 8.85 -27.22
N GLY A 37 -4.13 8.85 -25.88
CA GLY A 37 -4.56 7.74 -25.01
C GLY A 37 -3.65 6.53 -25.03
N VAL A 38 -2.38 6.68 -25.45
CA VAL A 38 -1.37 5.60 -25.38
C VAL A 38 -0.71 5.61 -24.00
N LEU A 39 -0.75 4.46 -23.33
CA LEU A 39 -0.08 4.26 -22.04
C LEU A 39 1.30 3.63 -22.22
N VAL A 40 2.31 4.25 -21.63
CA VAL A 40 3.66 3.69 -21.48
C VAL A 40 3.95 3.53 -20.01
N SER A 41 4.45 2.37 -19.60
CA SER A 41 4.93 2.12 -18.24
C SER A 41 6.43 1.80 -18.24
N MET A 42 7.14 2.33 -17.25
CA MET A 42 8.55 2.01 -16.99
C MET A 42 8.68 1.43 -15.58
N ARG A 43 9.36 0.29 -15.47
CA ARG A 43 9.63 -0.39 -14.21
C ARG A 43 10.91 -1.21 -14.32
N GLN A 44 11.57 -1.41 -13.20
CA GLN A 44 12.80 -2.24 -13.14
C GLN A 44 12.52 -3.66 -12.62
N ALA A 45 11.35 -3.86 -12.00
CA ALA A 45 10.98 -5.15 -11.42
C ALA A 45 9.71 -5.71 -12.07
N GLU A 46 9.55 -7.02 -11.97
CA GLU A 46 8.30 -7.69 -12.30
C GLU A 46 7.32 -7.61 -11.13
N PHE A 47 6.10 -7.14 -11.39
CA PHE A 47 5.06 -7.02 -10.38
C PHE A 47 3.88 -7.95 -10.66
N ARG A 48 3.39 -8.58 -9.62
CA ARG A 48 2.12 -9.33 -9.65
C ARG A 48 0.97 -8.46 -10.17
N THR A 49 0.97 -7.16 -9.83
CA THR A 49 -0.03 -6.19 -10.29
C THR A 49 -0.18 -6.16 -11.80
N PHE A 50 0.94 -6.12 -12.54
CA PHE A 50 0.90 -6.09 -14.00
C PHE A 50 0.39 -7.40 -14.60
N ARG A 51 0.83 -8.53 -14.07
CA ARG A 51 0.37 -9.86 -14.53
C ARG A 51 -1.13 -10.05 -14.31
N GLU A 52 -1.63 -9.60 -13.17
CA GLU A 52 -3.05 -9.68 -12.87
C GLU A 52 -3.89 -8.72 -13.72
N ALA A 53 -3.41 -7.50 -13.94
CA ALA A 53 -4.04 -6.54 -14.83
C ALA A 53 -4.09 -7.04 -16.28
N GLU A 54 -3.02 -7.67 -16.75
CA GLU A 54 -2.97 -8.30 -18.08
C GLU A 54 -4.03 -9.40 -18.23
N LYS A 55 -4.19 -10.26 -17.23
CA LYS A 55 -5.24 -11.29 -17.24
C LYS A 55 -6.64 -10.69 -17.33
N ARG A 56 -6.93 -9.67 -16.53
CA ARG A 56 -8.22 -8.95 -16.58
C ARG A 56 -8.47 -8.32 -17.94
N LEU A 57 -7.44 -7.71 -18.54
CA LEU A 57 -7.50 -7.13 -19.87
C LEU A 57 -7.81 -8.18 -20.93
N GLN A 58 -7.16 -9.34 -20.90
CA GLN A 58 -7.41 -10.44 -21.83
C GLN A 58 -8.83 -11.00 -21.72
N MET A 59 -9.39 -11.05 -20.51
CA MET A 59 -10.75 -11.56 -20.26
C MET A 59 -11.84 -10.60 -20.74
N ASN A 60 -11.57 -9.29 -20.73
CA ASN A 60 -12.56 -8.26 -21.04
C ASN A 60 -11.96 -7.07 -21.79
N TYR A 61 -11.29 -7.33 -22.91
CA TYR A 61 -10.58 -6.30 -23.67
C TYR A 61 -11.47 -5.12 -24.14
N ARG A 62 -12.77 -5.36 -24.32
CA ARG A 62 -13.72 -4.33 -24.76
C ARG A 62 -13.91 -3.21 -23.73
N SER A 63 -13.64 -3.47 -22.44
CA SER A 63 -13.71 -2.47 -21.37
C SER A 63 -12.47 -1.58 -21.28
N TYR A 64 -11.44 -1.87 -22.08
CA TYR A 64 -10.13 -1.16 -22.03
C TYR A 64 -9.86 -0.47 -23.37
N SER A 65 -10.70 0.51 -23.69
CA SER A 65 -10.65 1.19 -25.01
C SER A 65 -9.50 2.18 -25.13
N THR A 66 -8.93 2.66 -24.04
CA THR A 66 -7.82 3.62 -24.02
C THR A 66 -6.78 3.29 -22.95
N GLY A 67 -5.59 3.90 -23.06
CA GLY A 67 -4.56 3.81 -22.01
C GLY A 67 -5.02 4.37 -20.66
N TYR A 68 -5.96 5.30 -20.63
CA TYR A 68 -6.59 5.79 -19.40
C TYR A 68 -7.31 4.65 -18.66
N HIS A 69 -8.10 3.84 -19.36
CA HIS A 69 -8.80 2.68 -18.80
C HIS A 69 -7.81 1.62 -18.30
N ILE A 70 -6.72 1.40 -19.02
CA ILE A 70 -5.66 0.46 -18.61
C ILE A 70 -4.97 0.93 -17.34
N LEU A 71 -4.63 2.22 -17.23
CA LEU A 71 -4.02 2.78 -16.01
C LEU A 71 -4.94 2.62 -14.81
N ILE A 72 -6.21 2.94 -14.95
CA ILE A 72 -7.19 2.80 -13.86
C ILE A 72 -7.33 1.34 -13.42
N SER A 73 -7.36 0.40 -14.36
CA SER A 73 -7.37 -1.02 -14.04
C SER A 73 -6.11 -1.47 -13.31
N LEU A 74 -4.94 -1.01 -13.71
CA LEU A 74 -3.68 -1.26 -12.99
C LEU A 74 -3.73 -0.74 -11.55
N LEU A 75 -4.25 0.45 -11.35
CA LEU A 75 -4.38 1.05 -10.01
C LEU A 75 -5.43 0.31 -9.16
N GLU A 76 -6.54 -0.15 -9.73
CA GLU A 76 -7.52 -0.99 -9.02
C GLU A 76 -6.89 -2.31 -8.54
N VAL A 77 -6.18 -3.01 -9.41
CA VAL A 77 -5.46 -4.24 -9.05
C VAL A 77 -4.42 -3.96 -7.97
N ARG A 78 -3.74 -2.83 -8.05
CA ARG A 78 -2.76 -2.44 -7.04
C ARG A 78 -3.40 -2.17 -5.68
N ILE A 79 -4.54 -1.50 -5.65
CA ILE A 79 -5.29 -1.23 -4.42
C ILE A 79 -5.78 -2.53 -3.78
N ASP A 80 -6.27 -3.48 -4.57
CA ASP A 80 -6.63 -4.82 -4.08
C ASP A 80 -5.43 -5.50 -3.40
N TYR A 81 -4.25 -5.40 -4.01
CA TYR A 81 -3.02 -5.94 -3.43
C TYR A 81 -2.57 -5.19 -2.17
N ASP A 82 -2.68 -3.86 -2.16
CA ASP A 82 -2.41 -3.05 -0.96
C ASP A 82 -3.34 -3.45 0.20
N ALA A 83 -4.60 -3.81 -0.09
CA ALA A 83 -5.54 -4.34 0.89
C ALA A 83 -5.07 -5.68 1.49
N ASP A 84 -4.58 -6.59 0.66
CA ASP A 84 -4.00 -7.85 1.11
C ASP A 84 -2.78 -7.61 2.03
N LEU A 85 -1.95 -6.64 1.71
CA LEU A 85 -0.78 -6.26 2.53
C LEU A 85 -1.20 -5.66 3.89
N VAL A 86 -2.20 -4.81 3.90
CA VAL A 86 -2.75 -4.24 5.15
C VAL A 86 -3.33 -5.34 6.04
N GLU A 87 -4.07 -6.28 5.47
CA GLU A 87 -4.58 -7.43 6.20
C GLU A 87 -3.46 -8.32 6.77
N MET A 88 -2.43 -8.58 5.97
CA MET A 88 -1.27 -9.37 6.41
C MET A 88 -0.56 -8.72 7.60
N VAL A 89 -0.30 -7.42 7.52
CA VAL A 89 0.31 -6.65 8.62
C VAL A 89 -0.59 -6.69 9.87
N GLY A 90 -1.89 -6.52 9.71
CA GLY A 90 -2.86 -6.60 10.81
C GLY A 90 -2.82 -7.97 11.54
N LYS A 91 -2.71 -9.07 10.79
CA LYS A 91 -2.55 -10.42 11.35
C LYS A 91 -1.23 -10.58 12.09
N GLN A 92 -0.14 -10.03 11.58
CA GLN A 92 1.17 -10.07 12.24
C GLN A 92 1.16 -9.27 13.55
N VAL A 93 0.53 -8.10 13.56
CA VAL A 93 0.33 -7.28 14.77
C VAL A 93 -0.48 -8.02 15.82
N ALA A 94 -1.58 -8.67 15.42
CA ALA A 94 -2.40 -9.49 16.31
C ALA A 94 -1.62 -10.67 16.91
N ALA A 95 -0.76 -11.31 16.13
CA ALA A 95 0.07 -12.42 16.59
C ALA A 95 1.08 -11.99 17.66
N VAL A 96 1.76 -10.84 17.47
CA VAL A 96 2.69 -10.30 18.46
C VAL A 96 1.95 -9.84 19.73
N SER A 97 0.78 -9.24 19.59
CA SER A 97 -0.08 -8.89 20.73
C SER A 97 -0.44 -10.10 21.58
N LYS A 98 -0.80 -11.21 20.94
CA LYS A 98 -1.11 -12.47 21.61
C LYS A 98 0.11 -13.08 22.30
N GLU A 99 1.28 -13.04 21.68
CA GLU A 99 2.54 -13.51 22.23
C GLU A 99 2.86 -12.78 23.56
N ILE A 100 2.72 -11.46 23.59
CA ILE A 100 2.95 -10.65 24.79
C ILE A 100 1.90 -10.94 25.89
N SER A 101 0.64 -11.11 25.51
CA SER A 101 -0.45 -11.37 26.45
C SER A 101 -0.43 -12.79 27.05
N SER A 102 0.28 -13.72 26.43
CA SER A 102 0.34 -15.12 26.87
C SER A 102 1.17 -15.36 28.16
N GLY A 103 1.82 -14.32 28.67
CA GLY A 103 2.70 -14.42 29.84
C GLY A 103 4.06 -15.05 29.54
N SER A 104 4.39 -15.25 28.29
CA SER A 104 5.72 -15.69 27.88
C SER A 104 6.76 -14.63 28.21
N LYS A 105 8.00 -15.06 28.50
CA LYS A 105 9.10 -14.14 28.75
C LYS A 105 9.35 -13.28 27.51
N ILE A 106 9.35 -11.96 27.70
CA ILE A 106 9.63 -11.00 26.63
C ILE A 106 11.14 -10.84 26.52
N ASP A 107 11.70 -11.26 25.41
CA ASP A 107 13.11 -11.15 25.09
C ASP A 107 13.36 -10.08 24.00
N LYS A 108 14.64 -9.92 23.64
CA LYS A 108 15.04 -8.97 22.60
C LYS A 108 14.42 -9.28 21.23
N GLU A 109 14.15 -10.56 20.96
CA GLU A 109 13.57 -10.98 19.68
C GLU A 109 12.18 -10.41 19.48
N VAL A 110 11.35 -10.42 20.53
CA VAL A 110 10.01 -9.81 20.49
C VAL A 110 10.08 -8.31 20.22
N LEU A 111 11.03 -7.60 20.84
CA LEU A 111 11.23 -6.17 20.61
C LEU A 111 11.67 -5.89 19.17
N TYR A 112 12.55 -6.71 18.60
CA TYR A 112 12.95 -6.59 17.19
C TYR A 112 11.77 -6.85 16.24
N LYS A 113 10.91 -7.81 16.53
CA LYS A 113 9.68 -8.06 15.76
C LYS A 113 8.76 -6.84 15.78
N ILE A 114 8.55 -6.24 16.93
CA ILE A 114 7.72 -5.03 17.08
C ILE A 114 8.29 -3.88 16.24
N ASN A 115 9.59 -3.62 16.34
CA ASN A 115 10.24 -2.55 15.57
C ASN A 115 10.15 -2.80 14.06
N ALA A 116 10.39 -4.03 13.59
CA ALA A 116 10.27 -4.39 12.19
C ALA A 116 8.85 -4.20 11.66
N LEU A 117 7.83 -4.57 12.45
CA LEU A 117 6.42 -4.33 12.10
C LEU A 117 6.06 -2.86 12.08
N GLN A 118 6.60 -2.04 12.99
CA GLN A 118 6.41 -0.59 12.98
C GLN A 118 6.98 0.04 11.70
N GLU A 119 8.20 -0.31 11.30
CA GLU A 119 8.80 0.16 10.05
C GLU A 119 7.99 -0.28 8.83
N ASN A 120 7.62 -1.54 8.73
CA ASN A 120 6.83 -2.07 7.63
C ASN A 120 5.47 -1.40 7.52
N THR A 121 4.81 -1.17 8.65
CA THR A 121 3.50 -0.50 8.71
C THR A 121 3.62 0.96 8.26
N MET A 122 4.68 1.65 8.67
CA MET A 122 4.94 3.04 8.25
C MET A 122 5.17 3.12 6.74
N LEU A 123 6.05 2.28 6.18
CA LEU A 123 6.33 2.24 4.74
C LEU A 123 5.07 1.90 3.92
N LEU A 124 4.28 0.95 4.38
CA LEU A 124 3.01 0.60 3.74
C LEU A 124 2.03 1.78 3.74
N ARG A 125 1.88 2.44 4.88
CA ARG A 125 1.04 3.63 5.04
C ARG A 125 1.45 4.75 4.09
N GLU A 126 2.74 5.08 4.03
CA GLU A 126 3.27 6.09 3.10
C GLU A 126 2.98 5.74 1.64
N ASN A 127 3.11 4.47 1.29
CA ASN A 127 2.81 3.98 -0.05
C ASN A 127 1.33 4.13 -0.40
N ILE A 128 0.44 3.88 0.53
CA ILE A 128 -1.01 4.07 0.34
C ILE A 128 -1.36 5.56 0.25
N PHE A 129 -0.71 6.45 1.01
CA PHE A 129 -0.86 7.89 0.88
C PHE A 129 -0.43 8.40 -0.50
N ASP A 130 0.66 7.88 -1.05
CA ASP A 130 1.07 8.23 -2.41
C ASP A 130 0.01 7.84 -3.44
N ARG A 131 -0.62 6.70 -3.25
CA ARG A 131 -1.75 6.24 -4.06
C ARG A 131 -2.94 7.19 -3.99
N GLN A 132 -3.30 7.61 -2.78
CA GLN A 132 -4.34 8.60 -2.54
C GLN A 132 -4.06 9.91 -3.30
N ARG A 133 -2.83 10.41 -3.27
CA ARG A 133 -2.43 11.63 -3.97
C ARG A 133 -2.59 11.50 -5.49
N VAL A 134 -2.17 10.38 -6.06
CA VAL A 134 -2.30 10.11 -7.50
C VAL A 134 -3.78 10.07 -7.88
N LEU A 135 -4.61 9.32 -7.17
CA LEU A 135 -6.05 9.22 -7.45
C LEU A 135 -6.76 10.57 -7.32
N SER A 136 -6.42 11.35 -6.29
CA SER A 136 -6.98 12.69 -6.09
C SER A 136 -6.57 13.65 -7.22
N SER A 137 -5.35 13.53 -7.74
CA SER A 137 -4.88 14.32 -8.88
C SER A 137 -5.59 13.94 -10.16
N ILE A 138 -5.79 12.66 -10.41
CA ILE A 138 -6.55 12.15 -11.56
C ILE A 138 -8.01 12.63 -11.49
N LEU A 139 -8.62 12.57 -10.30
CA LEU A 139 -10.00 13.02 -10.11
C LEU A 139 -10.20 14.51 -10.44
N ARG A 140 -9.18 15.34 -10.24
CA ARG A 140 -9.19 16.77 -10.60
C ARG A 140 -8.84 17.03 -12.06
N SER A 141 -8.29 16.07 -12.77
CA SER A 141 -7.96 16.19 -14.18
C SER A 141 -9.24 16.15 -15.03
N GLU A 142 -9.31 16.98 -16.05
CA GLU A 142 -10.42 17.00 -17.03
C GLU A 142 -10.15 16.11 -18.26
N ARG A 143 -9.00 15.46 -18.31
CA ARG A 143 -8.50 14.72 -19.49
C ARG A 143 -8.93 13.25 -19.53
N PHE A 144 -9.38 12.71 -18.42
CA PHE A 144 -9.82 11.31 -18.34
C PHE A 144 -11.23 11.13 -18.91
N PRO A 145 -11.55 9.99 -19.54
CA PRO A 145 -12.91 9.67 -19.96
C PRO A 145 -13.90 9.75 -18.80
N ASN A 146 -15.11 10.22 -19.06
CA ASN A 146 -16.13 10.48 -18.03
C ASN A 146 -16.55 9.22 -17.25
N ASP A 147 -16.53 8.05 -17.86
CA ASP A 147 -16.87 6.77 -17.24
C ASP A 147 -15.85 6.33 -16.17
N ILE A 148 -14.67 6.92 -16.15
CA ILE A 148 -13.61 6.64 -15.17
C ILE A 148 -13.89 7.28 -13.81
N TYR A 149 -14.49 8.47 -13.76
CA TYR A 149 -14.64 9.25 -12.52
C TYR A 149 -15.42 8.54 -11.41
N PRO A 150 -16.54 7.85 -11.67
CA PRO A 150 -17.20 7.06 -10.63
C PRO A 150 -16.30 5.94 -10.06
N ARG A 151 -15.47 5.31 -10.90
CA ARG A 151 -14.51 4.29 -10.48
C ARG A 151 -13.44 4.90 -9.57
N LEU A 152 -12.92 6.08 -9.92
CA LEU A 152 -11.94 6.81 -9.09
C LEU A 152 -12.49 7.16 -7.71
N GLN A 153 -13.74 7.55 -7.60
CA GLN A 153 -14.39 7.86 -6.32
C GLN A 153 -14.46 6.62 -5.43
N LEU A 154 -14.80 5.46 -5.97
CA LEU A 154 -14.80 4.19 -5.24
C LEU A 154 -13.38 3.80 -4.80
N MET A 155 -12.40 3.94 -5.70
CA MET A 155 -11.00 3.67 -5.39
C MET A 155 -10.46 4.56 -4.27
N LEU A 156 -10.80 5.85 -4.27
CA LEU A 156 -10.45 6.78 -3.18
C LEU A 156 -11.07 6.38 -1.85
N LYS A 157 -12.32 5.94 -1.86
CA LYS A 157 -12.98 5.43 -0.65
C LYS A 157 -12.24 4.21 -0.09
N ASP A 158 -11.87 3.27 -0.95
CA ASP A 158 -11.12 2.08 -0.56
C ASP A 158 -9.74 2.45 0.00
N VAL A 159 -9.01 3.32 -0.68
CA VAL A 159 -7.69 3.80 -0.21
C VAL A 159 -7.80 4.50 1.14
N ASN A 160 -8.80 5.34 1.35
CA ASN A 160 -9.03 6.01 2.65
C ASN A 160 -9.30 5.00 3.77
N SER A 161 -10.05 3.94 3.48
CA SER A 161 -10.26 2.84 4.41
C SER A 161 -8.95 2.11 4.74
N LEU A 162 -8.10 1.84 3.75
CA LEU A 162 -6.79 1.21 3.95
C LEU A 162 -5.86 2.08 4.81
N ILE A 163 -5.85 3.39 4.62
CA ILE A 163 -5.10 4.33 5.46
C ILE A 163 -5.55 4.22 6.91
N SER A 164 -6.85 4.21 7.17
CA SER A 164 -7.40 4.08 8.51
C SER A 164 -7.00 2.76 9.18
N HIS A 165 -7.02 1.66 8.44
CA HIS A 165 -6.58 0.35 8.94
C HIS A 165 -5.07 0.32 9.24
N ALA A 166 -4.24 0.92 8.39
CA ALA A 166 -2.80 1.03 8.62
C ALA A 166 -2.50 1.90 9.86
N ASP A 167 -3.20 3.01 10.04
CA ASP A 167 -3.09 3.86 11.22
C ASP A 167 -3.47 3.11 12.49
N PHE A 168 -4.55 2.34 12.46
CA PHE A 168 -4.96 1.51 13.60
C PHE A 168 -3.89 0.46 13.97
N SER A 169 -3.32 -0.21 12.99
CA SER A 169 -2.22 -1.17 13.22
C SER A 169 -1.00 -0.50 13.82
N PHE A 170 -0.64 0.69 13.36
CA PHE A 170 0.47 1.45 13.88
C PHE A 170 0.26 1.87 15.35
N GLN A 171 -0.91 2.40 15.68
CA GLN A 171 -1.28 2.76 17.05
C GLN A 171 -1.29 1.54 17.99
N ARG A 172 -1.77 0.41 17.49
CA ARG A 172 -1.74 -0.85 18.26
C ARG A 172 -0.32 -1.32 18.54
N LEU A 173 0.60 -1.17 17.58
CA LEU A 173 2.01 -1.49 17.75
C LEU A 173 2.68 -0.61 18.81
N ASP A 174 2.37 0.68 18.85
CA ASP A 174 2.87 1.59 19.90
C ASP A 174 2.42 1.12 21.29
N TYR A 175 1.13 0.79 21.42
CA TYR A 175 0.61 0.25 22.68
C TYR A 175 1.27 -1.07 23.08
N ILE A 176 1.49 -1.97 22.12
CA ILE A 176 2.15 -3.27 22.35
C ILE A 176 3.60 -3.06 22.78
N GLN A 177 4.31 -2.10 22.18
CA GLN A 177 5.68 -1.76 22.55
C GLN A 177 5.77 -1.24 23.99
N ASP A 178 4.89 -0.34 24.37
CA ASP A 178 4.83 0.20 25.73
C ASP A 178 4.51 -0.89 26.76
N ALA A 179 3.59 -1.79 26.45
CA ALA A 179 3.26 -2.93 27.28
C ALA A 179 4.45 -3.90 27.44
N ALA A 180 5.18 -4.19 26.36
CA ALA A 180 6.36 -5.04 26.38
C ALA A 180 7.47 -4.45 27.26
N LEU A 181 7.75 -3.17 27.13
CA LEU A 181 8.73 -2.46 27.95
C LEU A 181 8.33 -2.42 29.43
N GLY A 182 7.05 -2.24 29.72
CA GLY A 182 6.51 -2.29 31.08
C GLY A 182 6.70 -3.68 31.73
N LEU A 183 6.46 -4.75 31.01
CA LEU A 183 6.66 -6.12 31.49
C LEU A 183 8.15 -6.43 31.72
N ILE A 184 9.04 -5.96 30.87
CA ILE A 184 10.50 -6.11 31.06
C ILE A 184 10.95 -5.39 32.35
N ASN A 185 10.45 -4.20 32.63
CA ASN A 185 10.76 -3.44 33.84
C ASN A 185 10.27 -4.15 35.10
N ILE A 186 9.09 -4.77 35.06
CA ILE A 186 8.58 -5.58 36.17
C ILE A 186 9.47 -6.78 36.44
N GLU A 187 9.85 -7.55 35.41
CA GLU A 187 10.76 -8.67 35.56
C GLU A 187 12.12 -8.26 36.15
N GLN A 188 12.68 -7.13 35.73
CA GLN A 188 13.94 -6.63 36.26
C GLN A 188 13.83 -6.24 37.74
N ASN A 189 12.70 -5.69 38.16
CA ASN A 189 12.46 -5.30 39.58
C ASN A 189 12.22 -6.51 40.49
N GLU A 190 11.73 -7.64 39.97
CA GLU A 190 11.55 -8.87 40.75
C GLU A 190 12.87 -9.60 41.05
N ILE A 191 13.94 -9.29 40.32
CA ILE A 191 15.27 -9.90 40.49
C ILE A 191 16.07 -9.19 41.61
N VAL A 192 15.67 -8.02 42.04
CA VAL A 192 16.28 -7.23 43.13
C VAL A 192 15.57 -7.49 44.46
#